data_cd9fad8ab9a39742dbffa359e7878202
#
_entry.id   cd9fad8ab9a39742dbffa359e7878202
#
_cell.length_a   1.000
_cell.length_b   1.000
_cell.length_c   1.000
_cell.angle_alpha   90.00
_cell.angle_beta   90.00
_cell.angle_gamma   90.00
#
_symmetry.space_group_name_H-M   'P 1'
#
loop_
_entity.id
_entity.type
_entity.pdbx_description
1 polymer ?
#
loop_
_entity_poly.entity_id
_entity_poly.type
_entity_poly.pdbx_seq_one_letter_code
_entity_poly.pdbx_strand_id
1 'polypeptide(L)'
;MAEFEVGSKEWVAEWMEKRKAHRISKAQSLKDLSAFLRDIGYKYIRVWYEGAGDSGDCYHAEGWKKEINLEKKDHRGHWPETYESKAWNHKEEKDFDEWKYMTRNQKDLEKQYEMFRKEHPDQNLNSELHWELTELIDYDWYNNEGGQGEVVWDLEKEEFRIDGQQNRYAAVDIKETYFMDGKQPETWYGDEVYER
;
A
#
# COMPACT_ATOMS: atom_id res chain seq x y z
N MET A 1 8.48 -25.79 -18.52
CA MET A 1 9.08 -24.79 -17.64
C MET A 1 10.50 -25.26 -17.39
N ALA A 2 11.50 -24.39 -17.59
CA ALA A 2 12.86 -24.74 -17.21
C ALA A 2 12.93 -24.82 -15.68
N GLU A 3 13.41 -25.93 -15.14
CA GLU A 3 13.69 -26.07 -13.71
C GLU A 3 15.04 -25.39 -13.44
N PHE A 4 15.01 -24.19 -12.90
CA PHE A 4 16.21 -23.51 -12.41
C PHE A 4 16.49 -23.92 -10.96
N GLU A 5 17.76 -24.01 -10.62
CA GLU A 5 18.18 -24.21 -9.23
C GLU A 5 17.75 -22.99 -8.39
N VAL A 6 17.08 -23.23 -7.24
CA VAL A 6 16.59 -22.18 -6.34
C VAL A 6 17.77 -21.32 -5.88
N GLY A 7 17.63 -20.00 -6.09
CA GLY A 7 18.66 -19.02 -5.75
C GLY A 7 19.69 -18.77 -6.87
N SER A 8 19.62 -19.47 -8.01
CA SER A 8 20.41 -19.10 -9.18
C SER A 8 20.01 -17.73 -9.73
N LYS A 9 20.86 -17.07 -10.50
CA LYS A 9 20.58 -15.77 -11.11
C LYS A 9 19.35 -15.84 -12.02
N GLU A 10 19.20 -16.93 -12.75
CA GLU A 10 18.09 -17.20 -13.66
C GLU A 10 16.80 -17.39 -12.88
N TRP A 11 16.83 -18.13 -11.77
CA TRP A 11 15.68 -18.29 -10.86
C TRP A 11 15.25 -16.96 -10.28
N VAL A 12 16.18 -16.15 -9.78
CA VAL A 12 15.90 -14.81 -9.21
C VAL A 12 15.26 -13.90 -10.28
N ALA A 13 15.82 -13.90 -11.50
CA ALA A 13 15.28 -13.09 -12.60
C ALA A 13 13.85 -13.51 -12.96
N GLU A 14 13.57 -14.82 -13.11
CA GLU A 14 12.22 -15.32 -13.40
C GLU A 14 11.24 -14.99 -12.27
N TRP A 15 11.68 -15.12 -11.02
CA TRP A 15 10.86 -14.79 -9.86
C TRP A 15 10.52 -13.27 -9.80
N MET A 16 11.49 -12.39 -10.07
CA MET A 16 11.26 -10.95 -10.14
C MET A 16 10.28 -10.56 -11.26
N GLU A 17 10.41 -11.15 -12.45
CA GLU A 17 9.47 -10.92 -13.54
C GLU A 17 8.04 -11.38 -13.20
N LYS A 18 7.89 -12.54 -12.56
CA LYS A 18 6.58 -13.02 -12.10
C LYS A 18 5.95 -12.08 -11.07
N ARG A 19 6.74 -11.60 -10.11
CA ARG A 19 6.25 -10.63 -9.12
C ARG A 19 5.82 -9.33 -9.78
N LYS A 20 6.63 -8.82 -10.71
CA LYS A 20 6.29 -7.62 -11.46
C LYS A 20 5.00 -7.79 -12.26
N ALA A 21 4.86 -8.90 -12.99
CA ALA A 21 3.65 -9.21 -13.73
C ALA A 21 2.42 -9.32 -12.81
N HIS A 22 2.58 -9.93 -11.63
CA HIS A 22 1.52 -9.99 -10.62
C HIS A 22 1.07 -8.61 -10.18
N ARG A 23 1.99 -7.70 -9.86
CA ARG A 23 1.66 -6.33 -9.43
C ARG A 23 0.96 -5.52 -10.51
N ILE A 24 1.43 -5.63 -11.76
CA ILE A 24 0.77 -4.99 -12.90
C ILE A 24 -0.66 -5.51 -13.05
N SER A 25 -0.83 -6.84 -12.98
CA SER A 25 -2.15 -7.47 -13.02
C SER A 25 -3.04 -7.01 -11.87
N LYS A 26 -2.49 -6.91 -10.66
CA LYS A 26 -3.20 -6.42 -9.48
C LYS A 26 -3.62 -4.96 -9.66
N ALA A 27 -2.72 -4.08 -10.09
CA ALA A 27 -3.05 -2.68 -10.37
C ALA A 27 -4.17 -2.55 -11.42
N GLN A 28 -4.13 -3.38 -12.46
CA GLN A 28 -5.17 -3.43 -13.49
C GLN A 28 -6.53 -3.94 -12.96
N SER A 29 -6.53 -4.91 -12.05
CA SER A 29 -7.76 -5.44 -11.45
C SER A 29 -8.52 -4.42 -10.60
N LEU A 30 -7.84 -3.38 -10.12
CA LEU A 30 -8.44 -2.30 -9.33
C LEU A 30 -9.07 -1.19 -10.19
N LYS A 31 -9.11 -1.34 -11.52
CA LYS A 31 -9.58 -0.31 -12.44
C LYS A 31 -11.06 0.07 -12.23
N ASP A 32 -11.92 -0.92 -12.05
CA ASP A 32 -13.34 -0.68 -11.83
C ASP A 32 -13.60 -0.03 -10.46
N LEU A 33 -12.86 -0.46 -9.44
CA LEU A 33 -12.87 0.18 -8.13
C LEU A 33 -12.38 1.63 -8.21
N SER A 34 -11.32 1.91 -8.99
CA SER A 34 -10.87 3.27 -9.24
C SER A 34 -11.95 4.16 -9.84
N ALA A 35 -12.63 3.66 -10.87
CA ALA A 35 -13.73 4.39 -11.51
C ALA A 35 -14.86 4.68 -10.50
N PHE A 36 -15.29 3.67 -9.75
CA PHE A 36 -16.30 3.82 -8.70
C PHE A 36 -15.90 4.88 -7.65
N LEU A 37 -14.69 4.79 -7.12
CA LEU A 37 -14.22 5.74 -6.09
C LEU A 37 -14.11 7.17 -6.61
N ARG A 38 -13.68 7.34 -7.87
CA ARG A 38 -13.66 8.65 -8.54
C ARG A 38 -15.06 9.22 -8.70
N ASP A 39 -16.03 8.41 -9.13
CA ASP A 39 -17.42 8.85 -9.37
C ASP A 39 -18.06 9.37 -8.09
N ILE A 40 -17.72 8.82 -6.93
CA ILE A 40 -18.17 9.32 -5.62
C ILE A 40 -17.25 10.41 -5.03
N GLY A 41 -16.26 10.87 -5.82
CA GLY A 41 -15.47 12.06 -5.60
C GLY A 41 -14.16 11.87 -4.84
N TYR A 42 -13.68 10.64 -4.63
CA TYR A 42 -12.34 10.44 -4.08
C TYR A 42 -11.28 10.79 -5.13
N LYS A 43 -10.18 11.39 -4.67
CA LYS A 43 -9.01 11.74 -5.46
C LYS A 43 -7.78 10.92 -5.07
N TYR A 44 -7.60 10.69 -3.78
CA TYR A 44 -6.46 9.95 -3.24
C TYR A 44 -6.91 8.94 -2.21
N ILE A 45 -6.25 7.79 -2.21
CA ILE A 45 -6.33 6.77 -1.18
C ILE A 45 -4.91 6.52 -0.67
N ARG A 46 -4.76 6.30 0.64
CA ARG A 46 -3.48 6.03 1.28
C ARG A 46 -3.61 4.87 2.23
N VAL A 47 -2.58 4.03 2.25
CA VAL A 47 -2.37 3.01 3.28
C VAL A 47 -0.98 3.17 3.84
N TRP A 48 -0.87 3.20 5.16
CA TRP A 48 0.39 3.09 5.87
C TRP A 48 0.62 1.66 6.33
N TYR A 49 1.85 1.18 6.26
CA TYR A 49 2.23 -0.15 6.70
C TYR A 49 3.55 -0.13 7.46
N GLU A 50 3.72 -1.06 8.39
CA GLU A 50 4.97 -1.28 9.11
C GLU A 50 5.11 -2.74 9.53
N GLY A 51 6.33 -3.23 9.60
CA GLY A 51 6.62 -4.58 10.05
C GLY A 51 8.03 -4.73 10.56
N ALA A 52 8.19 -5.67 11.48
CA ALA A 52 9.47 -6.05 12.05
C ALA A 52 9.37 -7.45 12.70
N GLY A 53 10.46 -8.20 12.69
CA GLY A 53 10.46 -9.57 13.20
C GLY A 53 9.64 -10.50 12.30
N ASP A 54 8.68 -11.20 12.86
CA ASP A 54 7.79 -12.10 12.12
C ASP A 54 6.35 -11.56 12.06
N SER A 55 6.18 -10.24 12.20
CA SER A 55 4.87 -9.60 12.21
C SER A 55 4.91 -8.26 11.50
N GLY A 56 3.81 -7.94 10.82
CA GLY A 56 3.59 -6.63 10.23
C GLY A 56 2.12 -6.26 10.34
N ASP A 57 1.85 -4.99 10.29
CA ASP A 57 0.51 -4.43 10.34
C ASP A 57 0.35 -3.37 9.26
N CYS A 58 -0.86 -3.24 8.75
CA CYS A 58 -1.22 -2.17 7.84
C CYS A 58 -2.46 -1.47 8.38
N TYR A 59 -2.38 -0.15 8.34
CA TYR A 59 -3.45 0.68 8.86
C TYR A 59 -4.60 0.77 7.86
N HIS A 60 -5.81 0.98 8.34
CA HIS A 60 -6.97 1.16 7.47
C HIS A 60 -6.74 2.24 6.42
N ALA A 61 -7.21 1.97 5.21
CA ALA A 61 -7.10 2.89 4.11
C ALA A 61 -7.81 4.22 4.39
N GLU A 62 -7.16 5.31 4.08
CA GLU A 62 -7.71 6.67 4.19
C GLU A 62 -7.98 7.26 2.82
N GLY A 63 -9.11 7.96 2.66
CA GLY A 63 -9.52 8.57 1.39
C GLY A 63 -9.73 10.07 1.46
N TRP A 64 -9.31 10.80 0.44
CA TRP A 64 -9.51 12.25 0.31
C TRP A 64 -10.30 12.60 -0.94
N LYS A 65 -11.30 13.48 -0.76
CA LYS A 65 -12.15 14.03 -1.83
C LYS A 65 -11.69 15.41 -2.31
N LYS A 66 -10.60 15.94 -1.76
CA LYS A 66 -10.02 17.23 -2.11
C LYS A 66 -8.56 17.09 -2.46
N GLU A 67 -8.03 18.11 -3.13
CA GLU A 67 -6.59 18.18 -3.39
C GLU A 67 -5.80 18.22 -2.09
N ILE A 68 -4.77 17.41 -2.03
CA ILE A 68 -3.77 17.39 -0.97
C ILE A 68 -2.38 17.53 -1.58
N ASN A 69 -1.47 18.14 -0.86
CA ASN A 69 -0.07 18.17 -1.28
C ASN A 69 0.62 16.90 -0.78
N LEU A 70 0.80 15.94 -1.68
CA LEU A 70 1.41 14.64 -1.38
C LEU A 70 2.88 14.73 -0.92
N GLU A 71 3.55 15.86 -1.18
CA GLU A 71 4.94 16.09 -0.77
C GLU A 71 5.05 16.76 0.60
N LYS A 72 3.95 17.38 1.07
CA LYS A 72 3.95 18.13 2.31
C LYS A 72 3.53 17.26 3.48
N LYS A 73 4.48 16.52 4.02
CA LYS A 73 4.33 15.74 5.26
C LYS A 73 4.78 16.57 6.47
N ASP A 74 4.21 16.29 7.64
CA ASP A 74 4.73 16.83 8.90
C ASP A 74 6.07 16.15 9.26
N HIS A 75 6.68 16.57 10.39
CA HIS A 75 7.93 16.00 10.88
C HIS A 75 7.83 14.50 11.29
N ARG A 76 6.62 13.93 11.29
CA ARG A 76 6.37 12.49 11.55
C ARG A 76 6.01 11.73 10.28
N GLY A 77 6.09 12.37 9.11
CA GLY A 77 5.71 11.78 7.83
C GLY A 77 4.20 11.80 7.56
N HIS A 78 3.40 12.48 8.39
CA HIS A 78 1.95 12.55 8.20
C HIS A 78 1.55 13.75 7.35
N TRP A 79 0.49 13.60 6.56
CA TRP A 79 -0.10 14.73 5.87
C TRP A 79 -0.94 15.57 6.84
N PRO A 80 -0.86 16.91 6.78
CA PRO A 80 -1.47 17.80 7.76
C PRO A 80 -2.97 17.66 7.96
N GLU A 81 -3.64 17.00 7.03
CA GLU A 81 -5.10 16.87 7.03
C GLU A 81 -5.61 15.53 7.58
N THR A 82 -4.71 14.64 7.99
CA THR A 82 -5.05 13.27 8.42
C THR A 82 -5.23 13.12 9.92
N TYR A 83 -4.84 14.12 10.73
CA TYR A 83 -4.79 13.96 12.18
C TYR A 83 -5.96 14.60 12.90
N GLU A 84 -7.08 13.90 13.03
CA GLU A 84 -7.86 13.88 14.26
C GLU A 84 -7.47 12.63 15.07
N SER A 85 -6.19 12.47 15.40
CA SER A 85 -5.78 11.38 16.25
C SER A 85 -6.20 11.67 17.69
N LYS A 86 -7.21 10.98 18.14
CA LYS A 86 -7.33 10.74 19.56
C LYS A 86 -6.15 9.86 19.96
N ALA A 87 -5.25 10.42 20.77
CA ALA A 87 -4.09 9.72 21.27
C ALA A 87 -4.48 8.32 21.76
N TRP A 88 -3.79 7.31 21.23
CA TRP A 88 -3.90 5.94 21.71
C TRP A 88 -3.69 5.90 23.24
N ASN A 89 -4.67 5.42 23.97
CA ASN A 89 -4.58 5.25 25.41
C ASN A 89 -4.47 3.75 25.72
N HIS A 90 -3.27 3.27 25.89
CA HIS A 90 -2.92 1.86 26.20
C HIS A 90 -3.63 1.26 27.45
N LYS A 91 -4.47 1.98 28.14
CA LYS A 91 -5.13 1.53 29.35
C LYS A 91 -6.48 0.83 29.16
N GLU A 92 -7.03 0.79 27.95
CA GLU A 92 -8.36 0.20 27.68
C GLU A 92 -8.34 -1.07 26.83
N GLU A 93 -7.35 -1.94 27.03
CA GLU A 93 -7.10 -3.15 26.21
C GLU A 93 -8.09 -4.30 26.35
N LYS A 94 -9.24 -4.14 26.96
CA LYS A 94 -10.11 -5.31 27.21
C LYS A 94 -11.10 -5.67 26.10
N ASP A 95 -11.44 -4.74 25.22
CA ASP A 95 -12.29 -4.99 24.06
C ASP A 95 -11.80 -4.09 22.91
N PHE A 96 -10.77 -4.53 22.20
CA PHE A 96 -10.23 -3.80 21.05
C PHE A 96 -11.26 -3.82 19.93
N ASP A 97 -12.08 -2.82 19.85
CA ASP A 97 -12.96 -2.55 18.70
C ASP A 97 -12.20 -1.60 17.75
N GLU A 98 -11.52 -2.19 16.78
CA GLU A 98 -10.74 -1.50 15.78
C GLU A 98 -11.54 -0.40 15.07
N TRP A 99 -12.81 -0.68 14.75
CA TRP A 99 -13.73 0.27 14.15
C TRP A 99 -13.91 1.55 14.99
N LYS A 100 -13.80 1.48 16.30
CA LYS A 100 -13.92 2.62 17.21
C LYS A 100 -12.77 3.62 17.02
N TYR A 101 -11.58 3.12 16.65
CA TYR A 101 -10.38 3.93 16.50
C TYR A 101 -10.16 4.48 15.09
N MET A 102 -10.90 3.99 14.10
CA MET A 102 -10.85 4.51 12.74
C MET A 102 -11.31 5.97 12.68
N THR A 103 -10.61 6.76 11.89
CA THR A 103 -11.02 8.13 11.55
C THR A 103 -12.34 8.12 10.75
N ARG A 104 -13.00 9.27 10.67
CA ARG A 104 -14.20 9.40 9.83
C ARG A 104 -13.90 9.07 8.36
N ASN A 105 -12.76 9.53 7.84
CA ASN A 105 -12.35 9.28 6.46
C ASN A 105 -12.13 7.79 6.19
N GLN A 106 -11.50 7.08 7.13
CA GLN A 106 -11.33 5.62 7.03
C GLN A 106 -12.70 4.91 7.01
N LYS A 107 -13.58 5.22 7.97
CA LYS A 107 -14.93 4.63 8.05
C LYS A 107 -15.77 4.87 6.80
N ASP A 108 -15.73 6.08 6.27
CA ASP A 108 -16.50 6.44 5.08
C ASP A 108 -15.97 5.70 3.86
N LEU A 109 -14.64 5.60 3.70
CA LEU A 109 -14.02 4.86 2.60
C LEU A 109 -14.31 3.36 2.69
N GLU A 110 -14.16 2.75 3.86
CA GLU A 110 -14.38 1.32 4.06
C GLU A 110 -15.82 0.92 3.75
N LYS A 111 -16.81 1.75 4.14
CA LYS A 111 -18.20 1.54 3.75
C LYS A 111 -18.42 1.56 2.23
N GLN A 112 -17.77 2.48 1.51
CA GLN A 112 -17.86 2.54 0.06
C GLN A 112 -17.22 1.32 -0.59
N TYR A 113 -16.07 0.89 -0.07
CA TYR A 113 -15.41 -0.33 -0.52
C TYR A 113 -16.26 -1.57 -0.30
N GLU A 114 -16.87 -1.71 0.86
CA GLU A 114 -17.79 -2.82 1.16
C GLU A 114 -19.01 -2.84 0.25
N MET A 115 -19.56 -1.67 -0.07
CA MET A 115 -20.67 -1.55 -1.05
C MET A 115 -20.22 -2.03 -2.44
N PHE A 116 -19.07 -1.55 -2.90
CA PHE A 116 -18.50 -1.97 -4.19
C PHE A 116 -18.32 -3.50 -4.26
N ARG A 117 -17.70 -4.11 -3.23
CA ARG A 117 -17.51 -5.56 -3.17
C ARG A 117 -18.80 -6.36 -3.24
N LYS A 118 -19.86 -5.88 -2.61
CA LYS A 118 -21.20 -6.52 -2.65
C LYS A 118 -21.81 -6.47 -4.04
N GLU A 119 -21.57 -5.40 -4.79
CA GLU A 119 -22.05 -5.22 -6.16
C GLU A 119 -21.19 -5.98 -7.19
N HIS A 120 -19.92 -6.28 -6.85
CA HIS A 120 -18.95 -6.95 -7.72
C HIS A 120 -18.33 -8.21 -7.06
N PRO A 121 -19.14 -9.23 -6.70
CA PRO A 121 -18.65 -10.40 -5.96
C PRO A 121 -17.67 -11.28 -6.75
N ASP A 122 -17.65 -11.16 -8.06
CA ASP A 122 -16.78 -11.87 -9.01
C ASP A 122 -15.37 -11.28 -9.12
N GLN A 123 -15.14 -10.09 -8.60
CA GLN A 123 -13.80 -9.47 -8.64
C GLN A 123 -12.80 -10.06 -7.63
N ASN A 124 -13.23 -10.96 -6.74
CA ASN A 124 -12.39 -11.63 -5.76
C ASN A 124 -11.48 -10.66 -4.95
N LEU A 125 -12.06 -9.57 -4.49
CA LEU A 125 -11.37 -8.55 -3.70
C LEU A 125 -11.21 -9.00 -2.24
N ASN A 126 -10.14 -8.57 -1.60
CA ASN A 126 -9.90 -8.78 -0.16
C ASN A 126 -11.03 -8.22 0.71
N SER A 127 -11.10 -8.64 1.97
CA SER A 127 -12.13 -8.16 2.90
C SER A 127 -12.03 -6.66 3.17
N GLU A 128 -10.83 -6.11 3.14
CA GLU A 128 -10.50 -4.73 3.47
C GLU A 128 -9.58 -4.11 2.40
N LEU A 129 -9.78 -2.83 2.12
CA LEU A 129 -9.09 -2.14 1.04
C LEU A 129 -7.58 -2.05 1.25
N HIS A 130 -7.12 -1.95 2.48
CA HIS A 130 -5.69 -1.86 2.75
C HIS A 130 -4.91 -3.11 2.29
N TRP A 131 -5.51 -4.30 2.37
CA TRP A 131 -4.88 -5.52 1.84
C TRP A 131 -4.73 -5.49 0.33
N GLU A 132 -5.73 -4.93 -0.39
CA GLU A 132 -5.63 -4.75 -1.84
C GLU A 132 -4.41 -3.91 -2.24
N LEU A 133 -4.13 -2.86 -1.47
CA LEU A 133 -3.06 -1.91 -1.78
C LEU A 133 -1.69 -2.42 -1.32
N THR A 134 -1.61 -3.13 -0.20
CA THR A 134 -0.33 -3.66 0.29
C THR A 134 0.20 -4.84 -0.53
N GLU A 135 -0.66 -5.55 -1.28
CA GLU A 135 -0.21 -6.54 -2.27
C GLU A 135 0.64 -5.95 -3.41
N LEU A 136 0.62 -4.64 -3.60
CA LEU A 136 1.47 -3.95 -4.58
C LEU A 136 2.92 -3.78 -4.11
N ILE A 137 3.21 -3.95 -2.82
CA ILE A 137 4.54 -3.76 -2.25
C ILE A 137 5.45 -4.92 -2.66
N ASP A 138 6.62 -4.61 -3.19
CA ASP A 138 7.54 -5.59 -3.78
C ASP A 138 8.59 -6.15 -2.85
N TYR A 139 8.79 -5.57 -1.71
CA TYR A 139 9.76 -6.07 -0.75
C TYR A 139 9.11 -6.74 0.45
N ASP A 140 9.88 -7.54 1.16
CA ASP A 140 9.42 -8.21 2.36
C ASP A 140 9.41 -7.22 3.53
N TRP A 141 8.31 -6.45 3.62
CA TRP A 141 8.10 -5.49 4.71
C TRP A 141 7.57 -6.14 5.98
N TYR A 142 7.12 -7.39 5.88
CA TYR A 142 6.36 -8.08 6.91
C TYR A 142 7.23 -8.96 7.81
N ASN A 143 8.27 -9.62 7.25
CA ASN A 143 9.10 -10.59 7.95
C ASN A 143 10.53 -10.08 8.18
N ASN A 144 11.27 -10.80 9.01
CA ASN A 144 12.68 -10.54 9.31
C ASN A 144 12.92 -9.13 9.87
N GLU A 145 13.76 -8.36 9.22
CA GLU A 145 14.01 -6.96 9.58
C GLU A 145 12.81 -6.06 9.30
N GLY A 146 11.90 -6.55 8.44
CA GLY A 146 10.67 -5.85 8.08
C GLY A 146 10.90 -4.61 7.23
N GLY A 147 9.94 -3.70 7.33
CA GLY A 147 9.96 -2.42 6.63
C GLY A 147 8.76 -1.56 7.00
N GLN A 148 8.77 -0.32 6.53
CA GLN A 148 7.67 0.60 6.78
C GLN A 148 7.49 1.52 5.59
N GLY A 149 6.30 2.09 5.44
CA GLY A 149 6.04 3.02 4.35
C GLY A 149 4.57 3.27 4.10
N GLU A 150 4.30 3.77 2.91
CA GLU A 150 2.95 4.07 2.47
C GLU A 150 2.74 3.67 1.02
N VAL A 151 1.52 3.27 0.72
CA VAL A 151 1.01 3.16 -0.64
C VAL A 151 0.02 4.29 -0.86
N VAL A 152 0.23 5.10 -1.88
CA VAL A 152 -0.65 6.19 -2.29
C VAL A 152 -1.25 5.88 -3.65
N TRP A 153 -2.56 5.84 -3.72
CA TRP A 153 -3.30 5.68 -4.96
C TRP A 153 -3.85 7.05 -5.41
N ASP A 154 -3.29 7.61 -6.47
CA ASP A 154 -3.80 8.80 -7.15
C ASP A 154 -4.83 8.34 -8.18
N LEU A 155 -6.11 8.52 -7.85
CA LEU A 155 -7.21 8.03 -8.68
C LEU A 155 -7.38 8.83 -9.97
N GLU A 156 -6.99 10.11 -9.99
CA GLU A 156 -7.09 10.95 -11.19
C GLU A 156 -6.02 10.60 -12.21
N LYS A 157 -4.82 10.26 -11.74
CA LYS A 157 -3.71 9.82 -12.61
C LYS A 157 -3.72 8.33 -12.89
N GLU A 158 -4.58 7.56 -12.20
CA GLU A 158 -4.56 6.09 -12.24
C GLU A 158 -3.16 5.54 -11.90
N GLU A 159 -2.55 6.07 -10.84
CA GLU A 159 -1.18 5.83 -10.42
C GLU A 159 -1.12 5.35 -8.99
N PHE A 160 -0.31 4.31 -8.74
CA PHE A 160 0.08 3.90 -7.40
C PHE A 160 1.53 4.32 -7.15
N ARG A 161 1.78 4.98 -6.03
CA ARG A 161 3.12 5.31 -5.55
C ARG A 161 3.37 4.59 -4.24
N ILE A 162 4.51 3.91 -4.17
CA ILE A 162 5.00 3.25 -2.96
C ILE A 162 6.21 4.05 -2.50
N ASP A 163 6.14 4.59 -1.30
CA ASP A 163 7.24 5.28 -0.63
C ASP A 163 7.53 4.54 0.66
N GLY A 164 8.58 3.76 0.67
CA GLY A 164 8.85 2.86 1.78
C GLY A 164 10.33 2.69 2.06
N GLN A 165 10.58 2.03 3.18
CA GLN A 165 11.90 1.70 3.66
C GLN A 165 11.93 0.25 4.07
N GLN A 166 12.78 -0.54 3.44
CA GLN A 166 13.07 -1.88 3.90
C GLN A 166 14.17 -1.82 4.95
N ASN A 167 13.88 -2.37 6.13
CA ASN A 167 14.88 -2.47 7.17
C ASN A 167 15.89 -3.56 6.79
N ARG A 168 17.16 -3.22 6.90
CA ARG A 168 18.31 -4.12 6.78
C ARG A 168 19.32 -3.69 7.83
N TYR A 169 20.50 -4.24 7.82
CA TYR A 169 21.63 -3.68 8.59
C TYR A 169 21.92 -2.21 8.23
N ALA A 170 21.45 -1.78 7.02
CA ALA A 170 21.28 -0.39 6.63
C ALA A 170 19.90 -0.26 5.98
N ALA A 171 19.12 0.78 6.33
CA ALA A 171 17.84 1.05 5.69
C ALA A 171 18.06 1.43 4.21
N VAL A 172 17.21 0.90 3.33
CA VAL A 172 17.21 1.22 1.89
C VAL A 172 15.87 1.86 1.57
N ASP A 173 15.90 3.08 1.05
CA ASP A 173 14.69 3.77 0.59
C ASP A 173 14.21 3.14 -0.71
N ILE A 174 12.91 2.87 -0.80
CA ILE A 174 12.27 2.29 -1.97
C ILE A 174 11.17 3.22 -2.43
N LYS A 175 11.22 3.60 -3.71
CA LYS A 175 10.17 4.38 -4.38
C LYS A 175 9.79 3.70 -5.67
N GLU A 176 8.53 3.39 -5.81
CA GLU A 176 8.00 2.69 -6.98
C GLU A 176 6.68 3.34 -7.43
N THR A 177 6.48 3.39 -8.72
CA THR A 177 5.25 3.89 -9.34
C THR A 177 4.69 2.85 -10.29
N TYR A 178 3.40 2.56 -10.18
CA TYR A 178 2.67 1.65 -11.03
C TYR A 178 1.49 2.36 -11.69
N PHE A 179 1.33 2.16 -13.00
CA PHE A 179 0.23 2.73 -13.76
C PHE A 179 -0.82 1.66 -14.08
N MET A 180 -2.11 2.00 -13.95
CA MET A 180 -3.22 1.08 -14.23
C MET A 180 -3.39 0.79 -15.72
N ASP A 181 -2.76 1.56 -16.60
CA ASP A 181 -2.74 1.31 -18.05
C ASP A 181 -1.74 0.23 -18.48
N GLY A 182 -1.06 -0.41 -17.51
CA GLY A 182 -0.08 -1.47 -17.76
C GLY A 182 1.31 -0.99 -18.17
N LYS A 183 1.58 0.32 -18.11
CA LYS A 183 2.93 0.83 -18.33
C LYS A 183 3.91 0.28 -17.31
N GLN A 184 5.17 0.23 -17.69
CA GLN A 184 6.24 -0.21 -16.79
C GLN A 184 6.39 0.81 -15.67
N PRO A 185 6.51 0.34 -14.40
CA PRO A 185 6.79 1.23 -13.29
C PRO A 185 8.16 1.89 -13.45
N GLU A 186 8.24 3.16 -13.09
CA GLU A 186 9.52 3.78 -12.80
C GLU A 186 9.97 3.30 -11.43
N THR A 187 10.98 2.44 -11.41
CA THR A 187 11.59 1.97 -10.17
C THR A 187 12.79 2.87 -9.88
N TRP A 188 12.74 3.58 -8.79
CA TRP A 188 13.88 4.30 -8.28
C TRP A 188 14.47 3.56 -7.09
N TYR A 189 15.64 2.98 -7.27
CA TYR A 189 16.43 2.45 -6.17
C TYR A 189 17.39 3.57 -5.75
N GLY A 190 17.34 3.97 -4.49
CA GLY A 190 18.31 4.91 -3.97
C GLY A 190 19.73 4.43 -4.27
N ASP A 191 20.54 5.29 -4.87
CA ASP A 191 21.82 4.96 -5.51
C ASP A 191 22.94 4.56 -4.57
N GLU A 192 22.69 4.19 -3.31
CA GLU A 192 23.76 3.83 -2.41
C GLU A 192 23.51 2.49 -1.70
N VAL A 193 23.80 1.42 -2.43
CA VAL A 193 24.19 0.18 -1.77
C VAL A 193 25.61 0.39 -1.24
N TYR A 194 25.74 0.83 0.00
CA TYR A 194 27.02 0.78 0.69
C TYR A 194 27.33 -0.68 0.98
N GLU A 195 28.10 -1.32 0.10
CA GLU A 195 28.86 -2.51 0.47
C GLU A 195 29.87 -2.10 1.56
N ARG A 196 29.67 -2.58 2.77
CA ARG A 196 30.68 -2.60 3.82
C ARG A 196 31.12 -4.03 4.09
#